data_124609686316f9cbde7093aa1917bcd7
#
_entry.id   124609686316f9cbde7093aa1917bcd7
#
_cell.length_a   1.000
_cell.length_b   1.000
_cell.length_c   1.000
_cell.angle_alpha   90.00
_cell.angle_beta   90.00
_cell.angle_gamma   90.00
#
_symmetry.space_group_name_H-M   'P 1'
#
loop_
_entity.id
_entity.type
_entity.pdbx_description
1 polymer ?
#
loop_
_entity_poly.entity_id
_entity_poly.type
_entity_poly.pdbx_seq_one_letter_code
_entity_poly.pdbx_strand_id
1 'polypeptide(L)'
;MVSIIHFSCRTCLGEILMKPEGTGNVTCPHCAQDTEVFVNDSLLGRTLVTTCVSCGHDAFYVQKDFNRSVGLAIVGLGIAASLYFFARGQPIFAMVALALTAFIDFLVYLLVADVTVCYSCHALYRGFMRNPEHEAFDLKKLEKYGGRTPRTAR
;
A
#
# COMPACT_ATOMS: atom_id res chain seq x y z
N MET A 1 -8.83 -4.38 -14.09
CA MET A 1 -8.49 -3.77 -12.79
C MET A 1 -8.17 -2.31 -13.03
N VAL A 2 -8.63 -1.41 -12.17
CA VAL A 2 -8.35 0.03 -12.30
C VAL A 2 -6.99 0.29 -11.64
N SER A 3 -6.03 0.80 -12.41
CA SER A 3 -4.73 1.19 -11.86
C SER A 3 -4.85 2.58 -11.24
N ILE A 4 -4.44 2.71 -9.98
CA ILE A 4 -4.52 3.96 -9.21
C ILE A 4 -3.17 4.19 -8.52
N ILE A 5 -2.72 5.44 -8.58
CA ILE A 5 -1.50 5.89 -7.92
C ILE A 5 -1.89 6.86 -6.82
N HIS A 6 -1.43 6.58 -5.60
CA HIS A 6 -1.58 7.44 -4.42
C HIS A 6 -0.24 8.06 -4.07
N PHE A 7 -0.17 9.37 -3.91
CA PHE A 7 1.01 10.03 -3.39
C PHE A 7 0.63 11.31 -2.63
N SER A 8 1.52 11.80 -1.78
CA SER A 8 1.29 13.02 -1.01
C SER A 8 1.76 14.25 -1.76
N CYS A 9 0.98 15.32 -1.70
CA CYS A 9 1.36 16.63 -2.20
C CYS A 9 2.60 17.14 -1.46
N ARG A 10 3.56 17.73 -2.17
CA ARG A 10 4.78 18.26 -1.57
C ARG A 10 4.55 19.54 -0.75
N THR A 11 3.49 20.26 -1.05
CA THR A 11 3.20 21.57 -0.42
C THR A 11 2.32 21.44 0.81
N CYS A 12 1.20 20.69 0.74
CA CYS A 12 0.23 20.59 1.82
C CYS A 12 0.15 19.22 2.46
N LEU A 13 0.93 18.23 1.99
CA LEU A 13 0.91 16.81 2.40
C LEU A 13 -0.45 16.11 2.22
N GLY A 14 -1.41 16.77 1.54
CA GLY A 14 -2.70 16.16 1.20
C GLY A 14 -2.52 15.01 0.21
N GLU A 15 -3.40 14.02 0.29
CA GLU A 15 -3.37 12.87 -0.60
C GLU A 15 -3.85 13.24 -2.00
N ILE A 16 -3.09 12.84 -3.01
CA ILE A 16 -3.42 12.96 -4.43
C ILE A 16 -3.65 11.56 -4.98
N LEU A 17 -4.81 11.37 -5.58
CA LEU A 17 -5.18 10.17 -6.31
C LEU A 17 -5.12 10.48 -7.80
N MET A 18 -4.30 9.75 -8.54
CA MET A 18 -4.23 9.88 -9.99
C MET A 18 -4.38 8.53 -10.67
N LYS A 19 -4.99 8.56 -11.86
CA LYS A 19 -4.91 7.46 -12.82
C LYS A 19 -3.69 7.71 -13.73
N PRO A 20 -3.03 6.66 -14.23
CA PRO A 20 -1.93 6.79 -15.20
C PRO A 20 -2.47 7.26 -16.56
N GLU A 21 -2.79 8.55 -16.66
CA GLU A 21 -3.22 9.22 -17.87
C GLU A 21 -2.11 10.23 -18.23
N GLY A 22 -1.74 10.31 -19.48
CA GLY A 22 -0.53 10.93 -20.00
C GLY A 22 -0.32 12.45 -19.81
N THR A 23 -0.68 13.00 -18.66
CA THR A 23 -0.46 14.41 -18.33
C THR A 23 0.72 14.56 -17.36
N GLY A 24 1.69 15.40 -17.73
CA GLY A 24 2.88 15.68 -16.90
C GLY A 24 2.60 16.52 -15.65
N ASN A 25 1.38 17.03 -15.43
CA ASN A 25 1.00 17.86 -14.29
C ASN A 25 -0.31 17.38 -13.66
N VAL A 26 -0.35 17.36 -12.34
CA VAL A 26 -1.54 17.02 -11.55
C VAL A 26 -1.81 18.12 -10.53
N THR A 27 -3.03 18.66 -10.55
CA THR A 27 -3.44 19.68 -9.58
C THR A 27 -3.87 19.02 -8.27
N CYS A 28 -3.31 19.47 -7.15
CA CYS A 28 -3.67 18.99 -5.82
C CYS A 28 -5.11 19.41 -5.45
N PRO A 29 -5.99 18.47 -5.05
CA PRO A 29 -7.36 18.83 -4.67
C PRO A 29 -7.47 19.62 -3.36
N HIS A 30 -6.41 19.64 -2.52
CA HIS A 30 -6.40 20.29 -1.21
C HIS A 30 -5.87 21.75 -1.26
N CYS A 31 -4.83 22.01 -2.07
CA CYS A 31 -4.19 23.33 -2.11
C CYS A 31 -4.21 23.97 -3.51
N ALA A 32 -4.81 23.30 -4.50
CA ALA A 32 -4.89 23.74 -5.89
C ALA A 32 -3.52 24.01 -6.57
N GLN A 33 -2.42 23.53 -5.98
CA GLN A 33 -1.09 23.66 -6.54
C GLN A 33 -0.83 22.57 -7.57
N ASP A 34 -0.24 22.93 -8.70
CA ASP A 34 0.19 21.96 -9.70
C ASP A 34 1.48 21.27 -9.26
N THR A 35 1.47 19.95 -9.38
CA THR A 35 2.61 19.09 -9.07
C THR A 35 3.05 18.40 -10.34
N GLU A 36 4.32 18.60 -10.70
CA GLU A 36 4.93 17.86 -11.81
C GLU A 36 5.04 16.38 -11.47
N VAL A 37 4.63 15.51 -12.39
CA VAL A 37 4.71 14.07 -12.25
C VAL A 37 5.51 13.44 -13.37
N PHE A 38 6.33 12.46 -13.03
CA PHE A 38 7.16 11.70 -13.96
C PHE A 38 6.34 10.53 -14.52
N VAL A 39 5.74 10.70 -15.69
CA VAL A 39 4.97 9.63 -16.33
C VAL A 39 5.82 8.95 -17.39
N ASN A 40 6.05 7.65 -17.24
CA ASN A 40 6.77 6.80 -18.20
C ASN A 40 5.78 5.99 -19.06
N ASP A 41 6.21 5.59 -20.25
CA ASP A 41 5.42 4.73 -21.15
C ASP A 41 5.01 3.40 -20.49
N SER A 42 5.84 2.85 -19.60
CA SER A 42 5.54 1.65 -18.81
C SER A 42 4.33 1.85 -17.88
N LEU A 43 4.17 3.05 -17.31
CA LEU A 43 3.03 3.42 -16.47
C LEU A 43 1.77 3.62 -17.29
N LEU A 44 1.89 4.24 -18.48
CA LEU A 44 0.78 4.41 -19.42
C LEU A 44 0.27 3.06 -19.93
N GLY A 45 1.17 2.14 -20.22
CA GLY A 45 0.86 0.74 -20.58
C GLY A 45 0.32 -0.09 -19.42
N ARG A 46 0.27 0.44 -18.19
CA ARG A 46 -0.15 -0.27 -16.95
C ARG A 46 0.61 -1.57 -16.72
N THR A 47 1.82 -1.67 -17.21
CA THR A 47 2.63 -2.89 -17.13
C THR A 47 3.46 -2.91 -15.86
N LEU A 48 4.61 -2.28 -15.86
CA LEU A 48 5.56 -2.33 -14.76
C LEU A 48 5.85 -0.93 -14.22
N VAL A 49 5.97 -0.82 -12.90
CA VAL A 49 6.45 0.40 -12.26
C VAL A 49 7.98 0.35 -12.25
N THR A 50 8.63 1.28 -12.93
CA THR A 50 10.10 1.37 -12.99
C THR A 50 10.63 2.65 -12.35
N THR A 51 9.86 3.74 -12.43
CA THR A 51 10.24 5.06 -11.90
C THR A 51 9.07 5.68 -11.16
N CYS A 52 9.33 6.33 -10.05
CA CYS A 52 8.29 6.95 -9.23
C CYS A 52 7.76 8.23 -9.87
N VAL A 53 6.43 8.34 -10.01
CA VAL A 53 5.77 9.53 -10.58
C VAL A 53 6.00 10.79 -9.75
N SER A 54 6.12 10.67 -8.43
CA SER A 54 6.26 11.82 -7.55
C SER A 54 7.70 12.25 -7.34
N CYS A 55 8.65 11.35 -7.12
CA CYS A 55 10.03 11.69 -6.75
C CYS A 55 11.08 11.31 -7.80
N GLY A 56 10.70 10.57 -8.86
CA GLY A 56 11.62 10.14 -9.92
C GLY A 56 12.63 9.05 -9.51
N HIS A 57 12.52 8.47 -8.29
CA HIS A 57 13.37 7.37 -7.85
C HIS A 57 12.89 6.01 -8.37
N ASP A 58 13.80 5.06 -8.43
CA ASP A 58 13.64 3.69 -8.94
C ASP A 58 13.62 2.62 -7.84
N ALA A 59 13.70 3.05 -6.56
CA ALA A 59 13.70 2.14 -5.42
C ALA A 59 12.27 1.87 -4.92
N PHE A 60 11.81 0.63 -5.09
CA PHE A 60 10.47 0.18 -4.70
C PHE A 60 10.54 -1.10 -3.89
N TYR A 61 9.47 -1.35 -3.15
CA TYR A 61 9.20 -2.62 -2.49
C TYR A 61 7.76 -3.05 -2.68
N VAL A 62 7.50 -4.33 -2.51
CA VAL A 62 6.16 -4.91 -2.61
C VAL A 62 5.68 -5.30 -1.22
N GLN A 63 4.44 -4.92 -0.91
CA GLN A 63 3.76 -5.32 0.31
C GLN A 63 2.31 -5.70 0.02
N LYS A 64 1.64 -6.36 0.97
CA LYS A 64 0.21 -6.61 0.88
C LYS A 64 -0.59 -5.32 1.13
N ASP A 65 -1.60 -5.05 0.31
CA ASP A 65 -2.52 -3.90 0.49
C ASP A 65 -3.57 -4.20 1.57
N PHE A 66 -3.09 -4.54 2.77
CA PHE A 66 -3.92 -4.96 3.88
C PHE A 66 -4.46 -3.76 4.65
N ASN A 67 -5.79 -3.67 4.77
CA ASN A 67 -6.42 -2.66 5.61
C ASN A 67 -6.29 -3.05 7.08
N ARG A 68 -5.46 -2.31 7.82
CA ARG A 68 -5.20 -2.53 9.24
C ARG A 68 -6.47 -2.59 10.09
N SER A 69 -7.46 -1.77 9.77
CA SER A 69 -8.72 -1.74 10.53
C SER A 69 -9.51 -3.03 10.38
N VAL A 70 -9.50 -3.65 9.19
CA VAL A 70 -10.17 -4.92 8.94
C VAL A 70 -9.50 -6.05 9.73
N GLY A 71 -8.17 -6.14 9.71
CA GLY A 71 -7.44 -7.14 10.50
C GLY A 71 -7.72 -7.00 12.01
N LEU A 72 -7.67 -5.78 12.54
CA LEU A 72 -7.99 -5.51 13.95
C LEU A 72 -9.44 -5.89 14.30
N ALA A 73 -10.39 -5.65 13.40
CA ALA A 73 -11.78 -6.04 13.63
C ALA A 73 -11.95 -7.57 13.66
N ILE A 74 -11.33 -8.30 12.76
CA ILE A 74 -11.38 -9.77 12.73
C ILE A 74 -10.81 -10.34 14.03
N VAL A 75 -9.63 -9.90 14.44
CA VAL A 75 -8.97 -10.36 15.67
C VAL A 75 -9.81 -9.98 16.91
N GLY A 76 -10.33 -8.76 16.97
CA GLY A 76 -11.18 -8.31 18.08
C GLY A 76 -12.46 -9.13 18.23
N LEU A 77 -13.14 -9.45 17.14
CA LEU A 77 -14.32 -10.32 17.13
C LEU A 77 -13.98 -11.75 17.61
N GLY A 78 -12.85 -12.28 17.17
CA GLY A 78 -12.38 -13.60 17.59
C GLY A 78 -12.09 -13.68 19.09
N ILE A 79 -11.42 -12.66 19.64
CA ILE A 79 -11.17 -12.55 21.07
C ILE A 79 -12.49 -12.46 21.86
N ALA A 80 -13.42 -11.62 21.44
CA ALA A 80 -14.72 -11.47 22.09
C ALA A 80 -15.52 -12.77 22.08
N ALA A 81 -15.57 -13.47 20.96
CA ALA A 81 -16.23 -14.77 20.84
C ALA A 81 -15.58 -15.83 21.76
N SER A 82 -14.25 -15.88 21.79
CA SER A 82 -13.53 -16.82 22.65
C SER A 82 -13.81 -16.56 24.12
N LEU A 83 -13.77 -15.29 24.56
CA LEU A 83 -14.08 -14.92 25.97
C LEU A 83 -15.53 -15.27 26.34
N TYR A 84 -16.48 -15.08 25.42
CA TYR A 84 -17.88 -15.45 25.63
C TYR A 84 -18.03 -16.96 25.90
N PHE A 85 -17.44 -17.83 25.07
CA PHE A 85 -17.51 -19.27 25.27
C PHE A 85 -16.74 -19.71 26.51
N PHE A 86 -15.61 -19.08 26.81
CA PHE A 86 -14.87 -19.36 28.05
C PHE A 86 -15.68 -19.04 29.28
N ALA A 87 -16.35 -17.87 29.31
CA ALA A 87 -17.23 -17.48 30.45
C ALA A 87 -18.43 -18.42 30.62
N ARG A 88 -18.86 -19.12 29.55
CA ARG A 88 -19.91 -20.14 29.59
C ARG A 88 -19.41 -21.51 30.05
N GLY A 89 -18.13 -21.62 30.42
CA GLY A 89 -17.53 -22.90 30.84
C GLY A 89 -17.30 -23.88 29.67
N GLN A 90 -17.19 -23.36 28.45
CA GLN A 90 -17.02 -24.15 27.24
C GLN A 90 -15.63 -23.89 26.60
N PRO A 91 -14.52 -24.32 27.20
CA PRO A 91 -13.17 -23.98 26.77
C PRO A 91 -12.85 -24.54 25.36
N ILE A 92 -13.41 -25.67 24.98
CA ILE A 92 -13.20 -26.26 23.66
C ILE A 92 -13.73 -25.29 22.55
N PHE A 93 -14.94 -24.75 22.74
CA PHE A 93 -15.51 -23.79 21.77
C PHE A 93 -14.75 -22.47 21.76
N ALA A 94 -14.18 -22.05 22.90
CA ALA A 94 -13.31 -20.87 22.95
C ALA A 94 -12.04 -21.07 22.09
N MET A 95 -11.42 -22.25 22.16
CA MET A 95 -10.25 -22.58 21.33
C MET A 95 -10.61 -22.68 19.83
N VAL A 96 -11.77 -23.29 19.53
CA VAL A 96 -12.25 -23.37 18.14
C VAL A 96 -12.51 -21.97 17.56
N ALA A 97 -13.10 -21.06 18.36
CA ALA A 97 -13.33 -19.69 17.93
C ALA A 97 -12.02 -18.96 17.56
N LEU A 98 -10.96 -19.10 18.37
CA LEU A 98 -9.65 -18.53 18.07
C LEU A 98 -9.02 -19.16 16.84
N ALA A 99 -9.06 -20.48 16.71
CA ALA A 99 -8.50 -21.17 15.56
C ALA A 99 -9.22 -20.78 14.26
N LEU A 100 -10.54 -20.66 14.30
CA LEU A 100 -11.34 -20.22 13.15
C LEU A 100 -11.00 -18.78 12.76
N THR A 101 -10.85 -17.89 13.74
CA THR A 101 -10.47 -16.50 13.48
C THR A 101 -9.09 -16.39 12.85
N ALA A 102 -8.11 -17.13 13.36
CA ALA A 102 -6.76 -17.17 12.78
C ALA A 102 -6.78 -17.73 11.33
N PHE A 103 -7.62 -18.72 11.08
CA PHE A 103 -7.79 -19.28 9.74
C PHE A 103 -8.42 -18.26 8.76
N ILE A 104 -9.45 -17.54 9.21
CA ILE A 104 -10.08 -16.47 8.40
C ILE A 104 -9.05 -15.37 8.10
N ASP A 105 -8.29 -14.92 9.09
CA ASP A 105 -7.26 -13.89 8.89
C ASP A 105 -6.18 -14.34 7.89
N PHE A 106 -5.75 -15.61 7.98
CA PHE A 106 -4.84 -16.21 7.02
C PHE A 106 -5.42 -16.24 5.59
N LEU A 107 -6.69 -16.61 5.43
CA LEU A 107 -7.35 -16.59 4.12
C LEU A 107 -7.43 -15.18 3.55
N VAL A 108 -7.81 -14.20 4.37
CA VAL A 108 -7.84 -12.78 3.96
C VAL A 108 -6.46 -12.34 3.51
N TYR A 109 -5.40 -12.68 4.24
CA TYR A 109 -4.01 -12.37 3.85
C TYR A 109 -3.64 -12.96 2.48
N LEU A 110 -4.05 -14.19 2.18
CA LEU A 110 -3.77 -14.80 0.89
C LEU A 110 -4.52 -14.14 -0.27
N LEU A 111 -5.74 -13.65 -0.03
CA LEU A 111 -6.60 -13.04 -1.05
C LEU A 111 -6.28 -11.56 -1.32
N VAL A 112 -5.64 -10.88 -0.37
CA VAL A 112 -5.28 -9.46 -0.51
C VAL A 112 -4.22 -9.28 -1.60
N ALA A 113 -4.46 -8.32 -2.51
CA ALA A 113 -3.56 -7.99 -3.60
C ALA A 113 -2.24 -7.39 -3.10
N ASP A 114 -1.21 -7.53 -3.90
CA ASP A 114 0.07 -6.86 -3.67
C ASP A 114 -0.01 -5.40 -4.14
N VAL A 115 0.70 -4.51 -3.44
CA VAL A 115 0.88 -3.11 -3.80
C VAL A 115 2.37 -2.78 -3.85
N THR A 116 2.78 -2.01 -4.86
CA THR A 116 4.15 -1.52 -4.98
C THR A 116 4.26 -0.15 -4.31
N VAL A 117 5.30 0.05 -3.51
CA VAL A 117 5.52 1.28 -2.73
C VAL A 117 6.91 1.82 -2.98
N CYS A 118 7.02 3.13 -3.17
CA CYS A 118 8.30 3.81 -3.30
C CYS A 118 8.98 4.01 -1.93
N TYR A 119 10.28 3.65 -1.80
CA TYR A 119 11.04 3.83 -0.55
C TYR A 119 11.24 5.31 -0.18
N SER A 120 11.31 6.22 -1.15
CA SER A 120 11.64 7.63 -0.93
C SER A 120 10.44 8.48 -0.52
N CYS A 121 9.32 8.39 -1.25
CA CYS A 121 8.15 9.25 -1.04
C CYS A 121 6.89 8.51 -0.60
N HIS A 122 6.98 7.19 -0.40
CA HIS A 122 5.86 6.32 -0.01
C HIS A 122 4.65 6.34 -0.96
N ALA A 123 4.87 6.71 -2.24
CA ALA A 123 3.82 6.62 -3.25
C ALA A 123 3.40 5.16 -3.46
N LEU A 124 2.09 4.92 -3.48
CA LEU A 124 1.45 3.61 -3.57
C LEU A 124 0.93 3.37 -4.99
N TYR A 125 1.27 2.23 -5.57
CA TYR A 125 0.90 1.82 -6.93
C TYR A 125 -0.01 0.60 -6.87
N ARG A 126 -1.32 0.80 -7.01
CA ARG A 126 -2.33 -0.26 -7.01
C ARG A 126 -2.75 -0.65 -8.41
N GLY A 127 -2.93 -1.95 -8.66
CA GLY A 127 -3.42 -2.46 -9.94
C GLY A 127 -2.38 -2.52 -11.06
N PHE A 128 -1.10 -2.35 -10.74
CA PHE A 128 0.01 -2.59 -11.67
C PHE A 128 0.52 -4.03 -11.54
N MET A 129 1.15 -4.53 -12.61
CA MET A 129 1.81 -5.83 -12.56
C MET A 129 3.02 -5.78 -11.62
N ARG A 130 3.22 -6.85 -10.86
CA ARG A 130 4.39 -6.98 -9.99
C ARG A 130 5.65 -7.02 -10.85
N ASN A 131 6.57 -6.08 -10.62
CA ASN A 131 7.90 -6.13 -11.18
C ASN A 131 8.73 -7.17 -10.40
N PRO A 132 9.32 -8.20 -11.05
CA PRO A 132 10.14 -9.22 -10.39
C PRO A 132 11.39 -8.65 -9.71
N GLU A 133 11.87 -7.48 -10.11
CA GLU A 133 12.99 -6.78 -9.50
C GLU A 133 12.64 -6.11 -8.16
N HIS A 134 11.35 -5.94 -7.87
CA HIS A 134 10.89 -5.36 -6.62
C HIS A 134 10.79 -6.44 -5.53
N GLU A 135 11.70 -6.38 -4.58
CA GLU A 135 11.73 -7.27 -3.44
C GLU A 135 10.72 -6.86 -2.36
N ALA A 136 10.57 -7.71 -1.34
CA ALA A 136 9.85 -7.37 -0.13
C ALA A 136 10.55 -6.22 0.62
N PHE A 137 9.84 -5.58 1.54
CA PHE A 137 10.38 -4.47 2.34
C PHE A 137 11.68 -4.86 3.08
N ASP A 138 12.71 -4.02 2.93
CA ASP A 138 14.01 -4.16 3.60
C ASP A 138 14.39 -2.85 4.32
N LEU A 139 14.63 -2.94 5.63
CA LEU A 139 15.02 -1.81 6.47
C LEU A 139 16.32 -1.14 6.00
N LYS A 140 17.30 -1.92 5.52
CA LYS A 140 18.58 -1.37 5.02
C LYS A 140 18.36 -0.51 3.77
N LYS A 141 17.43 -0.91 2.91
CA LYS A 141 17.03 -0.10 1.75
C LYS A 141 16.29 1.15 2.17
N LEU A 142 15.44 1.08 3.21
CA LEU A 142 14.78 2.26 3.76
C LEU A 142 15.78 3.28 4.29
N GLU A 143 16.80 2.87 5.05
CA GLU A 143 17.86 3.77 5.54
C GLU A 143 18.64 4.42 4.39
N LYS A 144 18.87 3.68 3.31
CA LYS A 144 19.61 4.16 2.14
C LYS A 144 18.80 5.14 1.28
N TYR A 145 17.51 4.91 1.12
CA TYR A 145 16.64 5.65 0.19
C TYR A 145 15.60 6.51 0.90
N GLY A 146 15.23 6.20 2.14
CA GLY A 146 14.30 6.97 2.95
C GLY A 146 14.89 8.33 3.31
N GLY A 147 14.13 9.41 3.10
CA GLY A 147 14.56 10.78 3.41
C GLY A 147 15.39 11.47 2.32
N ARG A 148 15.58 10.86 1.16
CA ARG A 148 16.16 11.57 0.01
C ARG A 148 15.15 12.57 -0.53
N THR A 149 15.60 13.82 -0.65
CA THR A 149 14.83 14.86 -1.34
C THR A 149 14.49 14.43 -2.77
N PRO A 150 13.28 14.74 -3.25
CA PRO A 150 12.87 14.42 -4.62
C PRO A 150 13.90 14.95 -5.62
N ARG A 151 14.23 14.17 -6.65
CA ARG A 151 15.00 14.68 -7.78
C ARG A 151 14.16 15.78 -8.43
N THR A 152 14.65 17.03 -8.37
CA THR A 152 14.08 18.10 -9.18
C THR A 152 14.33 17.75 -10.64
N ALA A 153 13.26 17.73 -11.43
CA ALA A 153 13.40 17.68 -12.89
C ALA A 153 14.24 18.88 -13.32
N ARG A 154 15.37 18.62 -13.99
CA ARG A 154 16.13 19.62 -14.76
C ARG A 154 15.71 19.53 -16.20
#